data_0977ad1973fb45dfbadc566b73a4ff5b
#
_entry.id   0977ad1973fb45dfbadc566b73a4ff5b
#
_cell.length_a   1.000
_cell.length_b   1.000
_cell.length_c   1.000
_cell.angle_alpha   90.00
_cell.angle_beta   90.00
_cell.angle_gamma   90.00
#
_symmetry.space_group_name_H-M   'P 1'
#
loop_
_entity.id
_entity.type
_entity.pdbx_description
1 polymer ?
#
loop_
_entity_poly.entity_id
_entity_poly.type
_entity_poly.pdbx_seq_one_letter_code
_entity_poly.pdbx_strand_id
1 'polypeptide(L)'
;DSMALLDMLVKKAYNVIVVHYNYHFREDSDLDENLVRSYCQNHHLPFYVRQGDKKEYQKGNFEMLAREKRYAFYKEIGDLNGIDTIILGHHLNDHLETIVMQLQRHNTKGYLGIKEQSYVKNMHVVRPLLKLKKQQLIDYCTKNHLEYHEDYTNYDTRYTRNHVRHIDLKKYNEQELLEKASKHNQQYKKQQAKLQQIYQEYDQ
;
A
#
# COMPACT_ATOMS: atom_id res chain seq x y z
N ASP A 1 -5.54 5.34 6.98
CA ASP A 1 -5.55 5.17 5.53
C ASP A 1 -6.51 4.06 5.12
N SER A 2 -6.33 2.85 5.62
CA SER A 2 -7.18 1.70 5.26
C SER A 2 -8.63 1.86 5.70
N MET A 3 -8.89 2.42 6.89
CA MET A 3 -10.25 2.70 7.36
C MET A 3 -10.94 3.77 6.50
N ALA A 4 -10.23 4.84 6.14
CA ALA A 4 -10.76 5.86 5.23
C ALA A 4 -11.13 5.24 3.85
N LEU A 5 -10.22 4.41 3.30
CA LEU A 5 -10.47 3.71 2.04
C LEU A 5 -11.70 2.81 2.12
N LEU A 6 -11.79 2.00 3.17
CA LEU A 6 -12.89 1.07 3.38
C LEU A 6 -14.23 1.82 3.45
N ASP A 7 -14.31 2.87 4.25
CA ASP A 7 -15.52 3.68 4.39
C ASP A 7 -15.92 4.37 3.07
N MET A 8 -14.93 4.89 2.31
CA MET A 8 -15.20 5.46 0.98
C MET A 8 -15.79 4.43 0.01
N LEU A 9 -15.31 3.19 0.05
CA LEU A 9 -15.81 2.12 -0.81
C LEU A 9 -17.22 1.71 -0.41
N VAL A 10 -17.50 1.56 0.89
CA VAL A 10 -18.82 1.24 1.43
C VAL A 10 -19.84 2.32 1.08
N LYS A 11 -19.51 3.59 1.29
CA LYS A 11 -20.38 4.73 0.95
C LYS A 11 -20.68 4.84 -0.55
N LYS A 12 -19.81 4.32 -1.39
CA LYS A 12 -20.01 4.24 -2.85
C LYS A 12 -20.71 2.94 -3.28
N ALA A 13 -21.18 2.15 -2.33
CA ALA A 13 -21.87 0.88 -2.55
C ALA A 13 -21.05 -0.16 -3.36
N TYR A 14 -19.72 -0.13 -3.23
CA TYR A 14 -18.89 -1.22 -3.77
C TYR A 14 -19.11 -2.49 -2.94
N ASN A 15 -19.23 -3.62 -3.62
CA ASN A 15 -19.20 -4.92 -2.97
C ASN A 15 -17.75 -5.29 -2.66
N VAL A 16 -17.38 -5.29 -1.38
CA VAL A 16 -16.00 -5.51 -0.94
C VAL A 16 -15.90 -6.64 0.06
N ILE A 17 -14.79 -7.35 0.03
CA ILE A 17 -14.33 -8.27 1.06
C ILE A 17 -13.15 -7.62 1.76
N VAL A 18 -13.15 -7.66 3.09
CA VAL A 18 -12.07 -7.09 3.91
C VAL A 18 -11.13 -8.19 4.37
N VAL A 19 -9.85 -7.99 4.11
CA VAL A 19 -8.80 -8.96 4.48
C VAL A 19 -7.76 -8.27 5.36
N HIS A 20 -7.59 -8.77 6.56
CA HIS A 20 -6.64 -8.26 7.55
C HIS A 20 -5.59 -9.31 7.89
N TYR A 21 -4.31 -8.90 7.94
CA TYR A 21 -3.23 -9.75 8.40
C TYR A 21 -2.66 -9.16 9.68
N ASN A 22 -2.93 -9.81 10.83
CA ASN A 22 -2.39 -9.42 12.12
C ASN A 22 -1.03 -10.10 12.34
N TYR A 23 0.05 -9.31 12.37
CA TYR A 23 1.41 -9.83 12.52
C TYR A 23 1.80 -10.11 13.98
N HIS A 24 1.01 -9.65 14.95
CA HIS A 24 1.36 -9.63 16.37
C HIS A 24 2.75 -9.03 16.65
N PHE A 25 3.18 -8.12 15.77
CA PHE A 25 4.48 -7.45 15.92
C PHE A 25 4.47 -6.45 17.06
N ARG A 26 3.35 -5.77 17.26
CA ARG A 26 3.10 -4.81 18.35
C ARG A 26 2.16 -5.45 19.37
N GLU A 27 2.27 -5.00 20.63
CA GLU A 27 1.40 -5.48 21.72
C GLU A 27 -0.07 -5.07 21.52
N ASP A 28 -0.30 -3.93 20.84
CA ASP A 28 -1.62 -3.36 20.55
C ASP A 28 -2.18 -3.75 19.17
N SER A 29 -1.53 -4.65 18.43
CA SER A 29 -1.96 -5.05 17.08
C SER A 29 -3.38 -5.63 17.03
N ASP A 30 -3.85 -6.22 18.13
CA ASP A 30 -5.21 -6.74 18.26
C ASP A 30 -6.27 -5.63 18.31
N LEU A 31 -5.90 -4.42 18.72
CA LEU A 31 -6.81 -3.27 18.68
C LEU A 31 -7.13 -2.89 17.24
N ASP A 32 -6.14 -2.94 16.34
CA ASP A 32 -6.34 -2.68 14.92
C ASP A 32 -7.26 -3.72 14.28
N GLU A 33 -7.07 -4.99 14.61
CA GLU A 33 -7.95 -6.07 14.13
C GLU A 33 -9.38 -5.88 14.62
N ASN A 34 -9.56 -5.60 15.92
CA ASN A 34 -10.87 -5.41 16.53
C ASN A 34 -11.61 -4.21 15.94
N LEU A 35 -10.89 -3.11 15.63
CA LEU A 35 -11.45 -1.95 14.97
C LEU A 35 -12.02 -2.30 13.59
N VAL A 36 -11.21 -2.97 12.76
CA VAL A 36 -11.63 -3.40 11.41
C VAL A 36 -12.77 -4.40 11.50
N ARG A 37 -12.72 -5.35 12.42
CA ARG A 37 -13.75 -6.37 12.65
C ARG A 37 -15.08 -5.71 13.01
N SER A 38 -15.08 -4.77 13.98
CA SER A 38 -16.28 -4.06 14.41
C SER A 38 -16.89 -3.25 13.27
N TYR A 39 -16.07 -2.57 12.47
CA TYR A 39 -16.55 -1.86 11.29
C TYR A 39 -17.21 -2.82 10.29
N CYS A 40 -16.59 -3.96 10.00
CA CYS A 40 -17.13 -4.95 9.09
C CYS A 40 -18.47 -5.55 9.58
N GLN A 41 -18.60 -5.82 10.88
CA GLN A 41 -19.82 -6.31 11.48
C GLN A 41 -20.95 -5.29 11.34
N ASN A 42 -20.69 -4.02 11.65
CA ASN A 42 -21.68 -2.94 11.58
C ASN A 42 -22.18 -2.68 10.14
N HIS A 43 -21.34 -2.98 9.13
CA HIS A 43 -21.65 -2.79 7.72
C HIS A 43 -21.96 -4.10 6.97
N HIS A 44 -22.09 -5.23 7.68
CA HIS A 44 -22.36 -6.56 7.12
C HIS A 44 -21.38 -6.97 6.02
N LEU A 45 -20.07 -6.64 6.18
CA LEU A 45 -19.03 -6.96 5.22
C LEU A 45 -18.37 -8.30 5.54
N PRO A 46 -18.08 -9.14 4.54
CA PRO A 46 -17.22 -10.30 4.74
C PRO A 46 -15.84 -9.88 5.22
N PHE A 47 -15.37 -10.49 6.32
CA PHE A 47 -14.09 -10.18 6.94
C PHE A 47 -13.27 -11.44 7.16
N TYR A 48 -12.08 -11.46 6.59
CA TYR A 48 -11.11 -12.54 6.72
C TYR A 48 -9.88 -12.03 7.46
N VAL A 49 -9.43 -12.77 8.45
CA VAL A 49 -8.24 -12.43 9.23
C VAL A 49 -7.28 -13.61 9.27
N ARG A 50 -5.99 -13.32 9.19
CA ARG A 50 -4.92 -14.28 9.45
C ARG A 50 -4.01 -13.76 10.55
N GLN A 51 -3.75 -14.64 11.50
CA GLN A 51 -2.80 -14.40 12.58
C GLN A 51 -1.40 -14.82 12.12
N GLY A 52 -0.43 -13.93 12.22
CA GLY A 52 0.97 -14.22 11.99
C GLY A 52 1.63 -14.77 13.24
N ASP A 53 2.62 -15.66 13.11
CA ASP A 53 3.44 -16.09 14.23
C ASP A 53 4.65 -15.15 14.38
N LYS A 54 4.75 -14.50 15.53
CA LYS A 54 5.86 -13.58 15.88
C LYS A 54 7.24 -14.24 15.70
N LYS A 55 7.33 -15.55 15.92
CA LYS A 55 8.57 -16.32 15.77
C LYS A 55 9.07 -16.40 14.34
N GLU A 56 8.17 -16.39 13.37
CA GLU A 56 8.52 -16.45 11.95
C GLU A 56 9.23 -15.19 11.46
N TYR A 57 9.05 -14.07 12.16
CA TYR A 57 9.59 -12.75 11.78
C TYR A 57 10.90 -12.40 12.50
N GLN A 58 11.41 -13.27 13.36
CA GLN A 58 12.64 -13.00 14.13
C GLN A 58 13.92 -13.12 13.29
N LYS A 59 13.86 -13.80 12.13
CA LYS A 59 15.02 -14.05 11.27
C LYS A 59 14.82 -13.39 9.90
N GLY A 60 15.73 -12.50 9.51
CA GLY A 60 15.77 -11.92 8.18
C GLY A 60 15.07 -10.56 8.05
N ASN A 61 14.72 -10.18 6.81
CA ASN A 61 14.04 -8.92 6.52
C ASN A 61 12.53 -9.06 6.78
N PHE A 62 12.11 -8.60 7.97
CA PHE A 62 10.70 -8.61 8.39
C PHE A 62 9.76 -8.02 7.33
N GLU A 63 10.08 -6.84 6.79
CA GLU A 63 9.19 -6.14 5.83
C GLU A 63 8.95 -6.98 4.57
N MET A 64 9.99 -7.62 4.05
CA MET A 64 9.89 -8.46 2.87
C MET A 64 9.04 -9.71 3.14
N LEU A 65 9.32 -10.43 4.23
CA LEU A 65 8.58 -11.64 4.60
C LEU A 65 7.12 -11.34 4.94
N ALA A 66 6.87 -10.29 5.72
CA ALA A 66 5.53 -9.82 6.07
C ALA A 66 4.72 -9.47 4.81
N ARG A 67 5.35 -8.77 3.86
CA ARG A 67 4.74 -8.45 2.58
C ARG A 67 4.40 -9.72 1.79
N GLU A 68 5.32 -10.66 1.69
CA GLU A 68 5.12 -11.90 0.94
C GLU A 68 3.95 -12.72 1.48
N LYS A 69 3.91 -12.92 2.81
CA LYS A 69 2.82 -13.64 3.48
C LYS A 69 1.48 -12.95 3.34
N ARG A 70 1.46 -11.64 3.47
CA ARG A 70 0.25 -10.84 3.28
C ARG A 70 -0.32 -10.99 1.88
N TYR A 71 0.51 -10.88 0.83
CA TYR A 71 0.04 -11.06 -0.55
C TYR A 71 -0.34 -12.52 -0.86
N ALA A 72 0.29 -13.50 -0.23
CA ALA A 72 -0.14 -14.90 -0.34
C ALA A 72 -1.54 -15.09 0.24
N PHE A 73 -1.81 -14.51 1.40
CA PHE A 73 -3.13 -14.54 2.02
C PHE A 73 -4.19 -13.80 1.19
N TYR A 74 -3.86 -12.63 0.65
CA TYR A 74 -4.77 -11.92 -0.25
C TYR A 74 -5.14 -12.77 -1.47
N LYS A 75 -4.15 -13.44 -2.08
CA LYS A 75 -4.38 -14.33 -3.21
C LYS A 75 -5.30 -15.50 -2.85
N GLU A 76 -5.06 -16.15 -1.72
CA GLU A 76 -5.86 -17.27 -1.23
C GLU A 76 -7.33 -16.86 -1.04
N ILE A 77 -7.59 -15.73 -0.38
CA ILE A 77 -8.95 -15.23 -0.18
C ILE A 77 -9.57 -14.78 -1.50
N GLY A 78 -8.79 -14.18 -2.39
CA GLY A 78 -9.23 -13.81 -3.73
C GLY A 78 -9.68 -15.04 -4.51
N ASP A 79 -8.89 -16.11 -4.54
CA ASP A 79 -9.22 -17.35 -5.23
C ASP A 79 -10.48 -18.01 -4.67
N LEU A 80 -10.59 -18.04 -3.34
CA LEU A 80 -11.77 -18.60 -2.65
C LEU A 80 -13.07 -17.88 -3.03
N ASN A 81 -13.00 -16.59 -3.32
CA ASN A 81 -14.17 -15.74 -3.58
C ASN A 81 -14.30 -15.31 -5.05
N GLY A 82 -13.45 -15.80 -5.95
CA GLY A 82 -13.46 -15.42 -7.37
C GLY A 82 -13.06 -13.95 -7.61
N ILE A 83 -12.21 -13.38 -6.77
CA ILE A 83 -11.75 -11.98 -6.83
C ILE A 83 -10.28 -11.96 -7.20
N ASP A 84 -9.95 -11.19 -8.24
CA ASP A 84 -8.59 -10.99 -8.73
C ASP A 84 -8.01 -9.60 -8.41
N THR A 85 -8.79 -8.74 -7.79
CA THR A 85 -8.44 -7.34 -7.55
C THR A 85 -8.27 -7.03 -6.07
N ILE A 86 -7.15 -6.40 -5.72
CA ILE A 86 -6.83 -5.88 -4.37
C ILE A 86 -6.83 -4.36 -4.39
N ILE A 87 -7.49 -3.74 -3.43
CA ILE A 87 -7.48 -2.29 -3.25
C ILE A 87 -6.66 -1.96 -2.00
N LEU A 88 -5.65 -1.08 -2.15
CA LEU A 88 -4.73 -0.71 -1.07
C LEU A 88 -4.76 0.79 -0.77
N GLY A 89 -4.66 1.12 0.51
CA GLY A 89 -4.72 2.49 1.04
C GLY A 89 -3.43 3.30 0.91
N HIS A 90 -2.54 3.00 -0.05
CA HIS A 90 -1.35 3.83 -0.29
C HIS A 90 -1.75 5.22 -0.76
N HIS A 91 -1.09 6.24 -0.22
CA HIS A 91 -1.39 7.64 -0.47
C HIS A 91 -0.17 8.41 -1.00
N LEU A 92 -0.31 9.72 -1.24
CA LEU A 92 0.74 10.54 -1.86
C LEU A 92 2.04 10.55 -1.06
N ASN A 93 1.97 10.61 0.27
CA ASN A 93 3.18 10.60 1.09
C ASN A 93 3.97 9.29 0.92
N ASP A 94 3.29 8.12 0.81
CA ASP A 94 3.95 6.85 0.51
C ASP A 94 4.65 6.85 -0.85
N HIS A 95 4.03 7.51 -1.84
CA HIS A 95 4.59 7.66 -3.17
C HIS A 95 5.88 8.49 -3.13
N LEU A 96 5.86 9.63 -2.44
CA LEU A 96 7.02 10.51 -2.26
C LEU A 96 8.15 9.82 -1.48
N GLU A 97 7.84 9.14 -0.37
CA GLU A 97 8.79 8.34 0.39
C GLU A 97 9.50 7.33 -0.52
N THR A 98 8.73 6.62 -1.34
CA THR A 98 9.27 5.62 -2.27
C THR A 98 10.18 6.25 -3.32
N ILE A 99 9.82 7.40 -3.88
CA ILE A 99 10.68 8.15 -4.82
C ILE A 99 12.02 8.49 -4.17
N VAL A 100 12.00 9.09 -2.96
CA VAL A 100 13.23 9.47 -2.26
C VAL A 100 14.10 8.25 -1.95
N MET A 101 13.51 7.16 -1.44
CA MET A 101 14.25 5.92 -1.19
C MET A 101 14.89 5.33 -2.45
N GLN A 102 14.20 5.40 -3.60
CA GLN A 102 14.74 4.92 -4.87
C GLN A 102 15.88 5.81 -5.37
N LEU A 103 15.75 7.14 -5.25
CA LEU A 103 16.80 8.07 -5.63
C LEU A 103 18.06 7.90 -4.77
N GLN A 104 17.92 7.73 -3.46
CA GLN A 104 19.02 7.50 -2.54
C GLN A 104 19.78 6.19 -2.82
N ARG A 105 19.05 5.16 -3.24
CA ARG A 105 19.64 3.86 -3.61
C ARG A 105 20.14 3.80 -5.06
N HIS A 106 20.12 4.92 -5.79
CA HIS A 106 20.43 4.98 -7.22
C HIS A 106 19.64 3.96 -8.06
N ASN A 107 18.48 3.54 -7.57
CA ASN A 107 17.60 2.58 -8.23
C ASN A 107 16.57 3.29 -9.12
N THR A 108 17.06 3.83 -10.23
CA THR A 108 16.26 4.62 -11.17
C THR A 108 16.02 3.91 -12.52
N LYS A 109 16.34 2.62 -12.63
CA LYS A 109 16.12 1.86 -13.89
C LYS A 109 14.65 1.53 -14.15
N GLY A 110 13.82 1.51 -13.10
CA GLY A 110 12.40 1.18 -13.16
C GLY A 110 11.49 2.39 -13.02
N TYR A 111 10.23 2.13 -12.72
CA TYR A 111 9.25 3.16 -12.40
C TYR A 111 9.61 3.84 -11.07
N LEU A 112 9.62 5.18 -11.04
CA LEU A 112 9.83 5.95 -9.81
C LEU A 112 8.55 6.13 -9.02
N GLY A 113 8.60 5.79 -7.74
CA GLY A 113 7.49 5.83 -6.82
C GLY A 113 6.59 4.59 -6.91
N ILE A 114 5.34 4.74 -6.49
CA ILE A 114 4.35 3.67 -6.46
C ILE A 114 3.43 3.80 -7.68
N LYS A 115 3.21 2.70 -8.40
CA LYS A 115 2.24 2.65 -9.52
C LYS A 115 0.82 2.70 -8.97
N GLU A 116 -0.05 3.46 -9.60
CA GLU A 116 -1.49 3.51 -9.30
C GLU A 116 -2.14 2.13 -9.46
N GLN A 117 -1.70 1.39 -10.50
CA GLN A 117 -2.10 0.02 -10.75
C GLN A 117 -0.88 -0.86 -11.01
N SER A 118 -0.91 -2.10 -10.56
CA SER A 118 0.16 -3.09 -10.78
C SER A 118 -0.38 -4.51 -10.60
N TYR A 119 0.42 -5.51 -11.00
CA TYR A 119 0.11 -6.91 -10.73
C TYR A 119 1.10 -7.49 -9.72
N VAL A 120 0.60 -8.24 -8.76
CA VAL A 120 1.40 -8.97 -7.76
C VAL A 120 0.76 -10.34 -7.55
N LYS A 121 1.52 -11.41 -7.75
CA LYS A 121 1.03 -12.80 -7.65
C LYS A 121 -0.25 -13.03 -8.47
N ASN A 122 -0.28 -12.49 -9.69
CA ASN A 122 -1.43 -12.54 -10.62
C ASN A 122 -2.70 -11.84 -10.11
N MET A 123 -2.61 -11.02 -9.08
CA MET A 123 -3.71 -10.16 -8.64
C MET A 123 -3.49 -8.73 -9.12
N HIS A 124 -4.57 -8.11 -9.59
CA HIS A 124 -4.59 -6.69 -9.94
C HIS A 124 -4.62 -5.85 -8.68
N VAL A 125 -3.64 -5.00 -8.48
CA VAL A 125 -3.51 -4.14 -7.30
C VAL A 125 -3.80 -2.70 -7.68
N VAL A 126 -4.82 -2.10 -7.06
CA VAL A 126 -5.27 -0.73 -7.32
C VAL A 126 -5.05 0.14 -6.07
N ARG A 127 -4.62 1.39 -6.27
CA ARG A 127 -4.32 2.35 -5.19
C ARG A 127 -5.02 3.67 -5.45
N PRO A 128 -6.32 3.77 -5.13
CA PRO A 128 -7.13 4.93 -5.51
C PRO A 128 -6.78 6.20 -4.73
N LEU A 129 -6.13 6.06 -3.57
CA LEU A 129 -5.76 7.18 -2.71
C LEU A 129 -4.39 7.80 -3.05
N LEU A 130 -3.70 7.32 -4.08
CA LEU A 130 -2.30 7.67 -4.35
C LEU A 130 -2.07 9.15 -4.64
N LYS A 131 -3.12 9.90 -4.99
CA LYS A 131 -3.07 11.36 -5.22
C LYS A 131 -3.48 12.18 -4.00
N LEU A 132 -3.97 11.54 -2.95
CA LEU A 132 -4.41 12.22 -1.73
C LEU A 132 -3.28 12.28 -0.70
N LYS A 133 -3.16 13.41 -0.01
CA LYS A 133 -2.23 13.58 1.11
C LYS A 133 -2.76 12.86 2.36
N LYS A 134 -1.86 12.39 3.21
CA LYS A 134 -2.20 11.77 4.50
C LYS A 134 -3.17 12.65 5.31
N GLN A 135 -2.94 13.96 5.34
CA GLN A 135 -3.81 14.89 6.07
C GLN A 135 -5.26 14.85 5.58
N GLN A 136 -5.48 14.77 4.26
CA GLN A 136 -6.83 14.67 3.70
C GLN A 136 -7.56 13.40 4.14
N LEU A 137 -6.83 12.30 4.38
CA LEU A 137 -7.40 11.05 4.90
C LEU A 137 -7.74 11.17 6.39
N ILE A 138 -6.89 11.86 7.17
CA ILE A 138 -7.17 12.18 8.57
C ILE A 138 -8.41 13.07 8.68
N ASP A 139 -8.47 14.15 7.90
CA ASP A 139 -9.60 15.06 7.86
C ASP A 139 -10.90 14.33 7.46
N TYR A 140 -10.80 13.40 6.51
CA TYR A 140 -11.91 12.54 6.12
C TYR A 140 -12.40 11.68 7.30
N CYS A 141 -11.50 11.00 8.02
CA CYS A 141 -11.85 10.19 9.17
C CYS A 141 -12.51 11.04 10.25
N THR A 142 -11.94 12.20 10.58
CA THR A 142 -12.48 13.12 11.58
C THR A 142 -13.89 13.59 11.20
N LYS A 143 -14.07 14.04 9.95
CA LYS A 143 -15.37 14.54 9.46
C LYS A 143 -16.46 13.46 9.47
N ASN A 144 -16.07 12.21 9.29
CA ASN A 144 -17.00 11.09 9.24
C ASN A 144 -17.09 10.31 10.56
N HIS A 145 -16.46 10.80 11.62
CA HIS A 145 -16.42 10.15 12.95
C HIS A 145 -15.92 8.69 12.87
N LEU A 146 -14.95 8.44 11.97
CA LEU A 146 -14.34 7.15 11.78
C LEU A 146 -13.19 6.98 12.77
N GLU A 147 -13.26 5.93 13.55
CA GLU A 147 -12.15 5.53 14.41
C GLU A 147 -10.99 4.99 13.56
N TYR A 148 -9.78 5.31 13.95
CA TYR A 148 -8.54 4.75 13.38
C TYR A 148 -7.45 4.82 14.43
N HIS A 149 -6.48 3.91 14.33
CA HIS A 149 -5.30 3.94 15.18
C HIS A 149 -4.09 4.43 14.41
N GLU A 150 -3.23 5.18 15.08
CA GLU A 150 -1.92 5.54 14.58
C GLU A 150 -0.88 4.55 15.12
N ASP A 151 -0.12 3.97 14.22
CA ASP A 151 0.97 3.08 14.56
C ASP A 151 2.14 3.90 15.16
N TYR A 152 2.37 3.78 16.47
CA TYR A 152 3.43 4.50 17.17
C TYR A 152 4.84 4.14 16.63
N THR A 153 5.00 2.97 16.00
CA THR A 153 6.29 2.60 15.39
C THR A 153 6.62 3.45 14.16
N ASN A 154 5.65 4.20 13.61
CA ASN A 154 5.89 5.17 12.53
C ASN A 154 6.84 6.31 12.93
N TYR A 155 7.03 6.56 14.21
CA TYR A 155 7.95 7.59 14.72
C TYR A 155 9.36 7.07 14.95
N ASP A 156 9.60 5.77 14.87
CA ASP A 156 10.91 5.17 15.05
C ASP A 156 11.78 5.32 13.80
N THR A 157 12.65 6.33 13.81
CA THR A 157 13.54 6.67 12.68
C THR A 157 14.67 5.66 12.41
N ARG A 158 14.80 4.61 13.23
CA ARG A 158 15.70 3.48 12.94
C ARG A 158 15.26 2.72 11.69
N TYR A 159 13.97 2.74 11.38
CA TYR A 159 13.46 2.19 10.12
C TYR A 159 13.68 3.16 8.98
N THR A 160 14.28 2.67 7.89
CA THR A 160 14.64 3.50 6.72
C THR A 160 13.49 4.35 6.21
N ARG A 161 12.29 3.78 6.15
CA ARG A 161 11.10 4.50 5.64
C ARG A 161 10.68 5.64 6.56
N ASN A 162 10.72 5.42 7.86
CA ASN A 162 10.40 6.46 8.84
C ASN A 162 11.45 7.57 8.83
N HIS A 163 12.73 7.21 8.67
CA HIS A 163 13.80 8.19 8.50
C HIS A 163 13.55 9.08 7.27
N VAL A 164 13.22 8.48 6.13
CA VAL A 164 12.87 9.24 4.92
C VAL A 164 11.65 10.13 5.17
N ARG A 165 10.59 9.61 5.78
CA ARG A 165 9.36 10.36 6.11
C ARG A 165 9.61 11.59 6.97
N HIS A 166 10.38 11.43 8.05
CA HIS A 166 10.51 12.49 9.06
C HIS A 166 11.67 13.44 8.80
N ILE A 167 12.72 12.98 8.09
CA ILE A 167 13.97 13.72 7.93
C ILE A 167 14.23 14.06 6.45
N ASP A 168 14.29 13.06 5.58
CA ASP A 168 14.79 13.29 4.24
C ASP A 168 13.78 13.99 3.33
N LEU A 169 12.49 13.68 3.42
CA LEU A 169 11.46 14.34 2.62
C LEU A 169 11.44 15.85 2.82
N LYS A 170 11.79 16.34 4.01
CA LYS A 170 11.85 17.78 4.31
C LYS A 170 12.93 18.53 3.51
N LYS A 171 13.90 17.80 2.94
CA LYS A 171 14.98 18.36 2.12
C LYS A 171 14.58 18.56 0.66
N TYR A 172 13.41 18.07 0.27
CA TYR A 172 12.95 18.10 -1.11
C TYR A 172 11.70 18.97 -1.26
N ASN A 173 11.58 19.61 -2.42
CA ASN A 173 10.33 20.21 -2.84
C ASN A 173 9.40 19.11 -3.40
N GLU A 174 8.19 19.00 -2.87
CA GLU A 174 7.21 17.98 -3.26
C GLU A 174 6.89 18.04 -4.76
N GLN A 175 6.64 19.26 -5.27
CA GLN A 175 6.27 19.45 -6.67
C GLN A 175 7.42 19.07 -7.61
N GLU A 176 8.66 19.45 -7.30
CA GLU A 176 9.83 19.07 -8.09
C GLU A 176 10.06 17.56 -8.12
N LEU A 177 9.85 16.88 -6.97
CA LEU A 177 9.91 15.41 -6.92
C LEU A 177 8.88 14.76 -7.83
N LEU A 178 7.63 15.23 -7.79
CA LEU A 178 6.55 14.71 -8.60
C LEU A 178 6.78 14.95 -10.08
N GLU A 179 7.24 16.14 -10.47
CA GLU A 179 7.58 16.48 -11.86
C GLU A 179 8.73 15.60 -12.37
N LYS A 180 9.80 15.44 -11.56
CA LYS A 180 10.93 14.57 -11.89
C LYS A 180 10.48 13.12 -12.08
N ALA A 181 9.69 12.60 -11.16
CA ALA A 181 9.15 11.25 -11.26
C ALA A 181 8.22 11.09 -12.47
N SER A 182 7.36 12.08 -12.74
CA SER A 182 6.46 12.06 -13.89
C SER A 182 7.23 12.00 -15.22
N LYS A 183 8.22 12.88 -15.42
CA LYS A 183 9.08 12.88 -16.62
C LYS A 183 9.80 11.53 -16.81
N HIS A 184 10.40 11.04 -15.74
CA HIS A 184 11.08 9.73 -15.74
C HIS A 184 10.10 8.59 -16.11
N ASN A 185 8.93 8.57 -15.49
CA ASN A 185 7.93 7.52 -15.69
C ASN A 185 7.31 7.54 -17.09
N GLN A 186 7.20 8.71 -17.72
CA GLN A 186 6.80 8.81 -19.13
C GLN A 186 7.83 8.18 -20.06
N GLN A 187 9.12 8.44 -19.83
CA GLN A 187 10.20 7.79 -20.59
C GLN A 187 10.23 6.28 -20.38
N TYR A 188 10.12 5.84 -19.13
CA TYR A 188 10.05 4.43 -18.78
C TYR A 188 8.89 3.72 -19.50
N LYS A 189 7.68 4.29 -19.48
CA LYS A 189 6.52 3.73 -20.20
C LYS A 189 6.75 3.62 -21.70
N LYS A 190 7.35 4.63 -22.34
CA LYS A 190 7.70 4.60 -23.76
C LYS A 190 8.69 3.48 -24.09
N GLN A 191 9.72 3.30 -23.24
CA GLN A 191 10.70 2.21 -23.39
C GLN A 191 10.05 0.83 -23.23
N GLN A 192 9.18 0.65 -22.24
CA GLN A 192 8.46 -0.62 -22.02
C GLN A 192 7.54 -0.94 -23.20
N ALA A 193 6.79 0.02 -23.73
CA ALA A 193 5.94 -0.17 -24.89
C ALA A 193 6.73 -0.59 -26.13
N LYS A 194 7.90 0.06 -26.36
CA LYS A 194 8.78 -0.32 -27.47
C LYS A 194 9.34 -1.75 -27.32
N LEU A 195 9.76 -2.12 -26.12
CA LEU A 195 10.22 -3.48 -25.83
C LEU A 195 9.11 -4.51 -26.07
N GLN A 196 7.90 -4.24 -25.62
CA GLN A 196 6.77 -5.14 -25.81
C GLN A 196 6.43 -5.30 -27.29
N GLN A 197 6.51 -4.25 -28.08
CA GLN A 197 6.32 -4.33 -29.53
C GLN A 197 7.38 -5.21 -30.20
N ILE A 198 8.67 -5.05 -29.83
CA ILE A 198 9.75 -5.88 -30.34
C ILE A 198 9.52 -7.37 -30.02
N TYR A 199 9.11 -7.70 -28.78
CA TYR A 199 8.82 -9.10 -28.43
C TYR A 199 7.67 -9.66 -29.25
N GLN A 200 6.60 -8.90 -29.49
CA GLN A 200 5.48 -9.36 -30.33
C GLN A 200 5.86 -9.60 -31.79
N GLU A 201 6.83 -8.85 -32.32
CA GLU A 201 7.36 -9.03 -33.66
C GLU A 201 8.27 -10.27 -33.78
N TYR A 202 8.90 -10.72 -32.69
CA TYR A 202 9.76 -11.94 -32.69
C TYR A 202 8.98 -13.22 -32.40
N ASP A 203 7.80 -13.14 -31.78
CA ASP A 203 6.96 -14.33 -31.49
C ASP A 203 6.00 -14.68 -32.67
N GLN A 204 6.08 -13.95 -33.79
CA GLN A 204 5.39 -14.26 -35.05
C GLN A 204 6.33 -14.95 -36.04
#